data_66caf1308818c7f758179ed0eae41f07
#
_entry.id   66caf1308818c7f758179ed0eae41f07
#
_cell.length_a   1.000
_cell.length_b   1.000
_cell.length_c   1.000
_cell.angle_alpha   90.00
_cell.angle_beta   90.00
_cell.angle_gamma   90.00
#
_symmetry.space_group_name_H-M   'P 1'
#
loop_
_entity.id
_entity.type
_entity.pdbx_description
1 polymer ?
#
loop_
_entity_poly.entity_id
_entity_poly.type
_entity_poly.pdbx_seq_one_letter_code
_entity_poly.pdbx_strand_id
1 'polypeptide(L)'
;MKKVFISLIVFAFTTNIFAIDFSIGLKGNIGIANTFMEVVGEKEETEPLLSGGVGAVLCVQICDWFSVEPEFMIHIGNGFSHAQVNKTTGYGELYTVNWTTLEFPLMAKFKLSVGKNKLVFAIGPQFNLLLGDINRSVESKGFTEDYVYTTDDLDIYPYSLGAAAGIEYDIPVGPGTFVLGMRYQMDITNLCKNTKVSSKVENSQWRNMAIFPSIAYTFRIKSNSNGIVSGSILR
;
A
#
# COMPACT_ATOMS: atom_id res chain seq x y z
N MET A 1 0.44 21.86 -27.68
CA MET A 1 0.65 20.49 -27.21
C MET A 1 -0.33 20.04 -26.11
N LYS A 2 -0.63 20.84 -25.07
CA LYS A 2 -1.60 20.44 -24.00
C LYS A 2 -3.02 20.14 -24.51
N LYS A 3 -3.52 20.91 -25.51
CA LYS A 3 -4.87 20.69 -26.07
C LYS A 3 -4.98 19.43 -26.93
N VAL A 4 -3.90 19.00 -27.59
CA VAL A 4 -3.84 17.76 -28.39
C VAL A 4 -3.86 16.53 -27.48
N PHE A 5 -3.17 16.59 -26.32
CA PHE A 5 -3.14 15.50 -25.37
C PHE A 5 -4.51 15.25 -24.71
N ILE A 6 -5.23 16.33 -24.37
CA ILE A 6 -6.58 16.26 -23.82
C ILE A 6 -7.56 15.72 -24.88
N SER A 7 -7.43 16.16 -26.15
CA SER A 7 -8.25 15.64 -27.25
C SER A 7 -8.01 14.15 -27.52
N LEU A 8 -6.77 13.67 -27.39
CA LEU A 8 -6.42 12.26 -27.57
C LEU A 8 -7.02 11.40 -26.45
N ILE A 9 -6.99 11.89 -25.21
CA ILE A 9 -7.62 11.23 -24.07
C ILE A 9 -9.15 11.17 -24.25
N VAL A 10 -9.79 12.28 -24.61
CA VAL A 10 -11.23 12.32 -24.86
C VAL A 10 -11.62 11.43 -26.04
N PHE A 11 -10.85 11.40 -27.12
CA PHE A 11 -11.09 10.56 -28.28
C PHE A 11 -10.93 9.07 -27.96
N ALA A 12 -9.97 8.68 -27.10
CA ALA A 12 -9.82 7.31 -26.62
C ALA A 12 -11.03 6.83 -25.78
N PHE A 13 -11.72 7.75 -25.09
CA PHE A 13 -12.92 7.45 -24.32
C PHE A 13 -14.21 7.44 -25.14
N THR A 14 -14.25 8.06 -26.33
CA THR A 14 -15.49 8.20 -27.11
C THR A 14 -15.69 7.12 -28.19
N THR A 15 -14.65 6.34 -28.52
CA THR A 15 -14.71 5.42 -29.68
C THR A 15 -15.04 3.97 -29.36
N ASN A 16 -15.15 3.60 -28.08
CA ASN A 16 -15.55 2.23 -27.75
C ASN A 16 -16.38 2.25 -26.46
N ILE A 17 -17.70 2.07 -26.58
CA ILE A 17 -18.52 1.58 -25.46
C ILE A 17 -18.12 0.11 -25.27
N PHE A 18 -16.97 -0.10 -24.60
CA PHE A 18 -16.58 -1.43 -24.17
C PHE A 18 -17.56 -1.88 -23.10
N ALA A 19 -17.95 -3.13 -23.15
CA ALA A 19 -18.60 -3.76 -22.03
C ALA A 19 -17.59 -3.72 -20.86
N ILE A 20 -17.77 -2.75 -19.96
CA ILE A 20 -16.95 -2.62 -18.76
C ILE A 20 -17.32 -3.77 -17.85
N ASP A 21 -16.37 -4.70 -17.64
CA ASP A 21 -16.55 -5.79 -16.70
C ASP A 21 -16.04 -5.39 -15.32
N PHE A 22 -16.83 -5.67 -14.31
CA PHE A 22 -16.49 -5.43 -12.91
C PHE A 22 -16.20 -6.75 -12.21
N SER A 23 -15.19 -6.74 -11.36
CA SER A 23 -14.92 -7.83 -10.42
C SER A 23 -14.66 -7.25 -9.04
N ILE A 24 -15.19 -7.87 -8.01
CA ILE A 24 -14.95 -7.51 -6.62
C ILE A 24 -14.26 -8.69 -5.92
N GLY A 25 -13.37 -8.42 -5.00
CA GLY A 25 -12.66 -9.49 -4.31
C GLY A 25 -12.07 -9.08 -2.98
N LEU A 26 -11.44 -10.06 -2.35
CA LEU A 26 -10.66 -9.89 -1.14
C LEU A 26 -9.19 -10.13 -1.47
N LYS A 27 -8.33 -9.36 -0.80
CA LYS A 27 -6.88 -9.44 -0.92
C LYS A 27 -6.26 -9.53 0.45
N GLY A 28 -5.26 -10.40 0.59
CA GLY A 28 -4.41 -10.47 1.77
C GLY A 28 -2.94 -10.42 1.36
N ASN A 29 -2.12 -9.89 2.21
CA ASN A 29 -0.68 -9.86 2.02
C ASN A 29 0.05 -9.98 3.35
N ILE A 30 1.31 -10.44 3.28
CA ILE A 30 2.23 -10.47 4.41
C ILE A 30 3.63 -10.25 3.86
N GLY A 31 4.45 -9.49 4.55
CA GLY A 31 5.80 -9.20 4.07
C GLY A 31 6.57 -8.38 5.08
N ILE A 32 7.48 -7.57 4.59
CA ILE A 32 8.33 -6.71 5.40
C ILE A 32 8.08 -5.26 5.07
N ALA A 33 7.96 -4.44 6.12
CA ALA A 33 7.91 -3.00 6.03
C ALA A 33 9.11 -2.39 6.75
N ASN A 34 9.62 -1.29 6.25
CA ASN A 34 10.69 -0.52 6.86
C ASN A 34 10.42 0.97 6.68
N THR A 35 11.08 1.80 7.47
CA THR A 35 11.01 3.24 7.35
C THR A 35 12.40 3.79 7.06
N PHE A 36 12.57 4.43 5.91
CA PHE A 36 13.74 5.25 5.69
C PHE A 36 13.69 6.45 6.62
N MET A 37 14.70 6.59 7.46
CA MET A 37 14.80 7.65 8.45
C MET A 37 16.09 8.44 8.25
N GLU A 38 15.94 9.77 8.16
CA GLU A 38 17.05 10.72 8.13
C GLU A 38 16.77 11.77 9.20
N VAL A 39 17.69 11.94 10.12
CA VAL A 39 17.57 12.90 11.23
C VAL A 39 18.71 13.91 11.12
N VAL A 40 18.36 15.18 10.88
CA VAL A 40 19.34 16.30 10.74
C VAL A 40 20.39 16.04 9.65
N GLY A 41 19.98 15.36 8.54
CA GLY A 41 20.86 15.06 7.42
C GLY A 41 21.72 13.80 7.61
N GLU A 42 21.63 13.12 8.73
CA GLU A 42 22.28 11.82 8.98
C GLU A 42 21.25 10.69 8.79
N LYS A 43 21.63 9.68 8.01
CA LYS A 43 20.79 8.49 7.79
C LYS A 43 20.91 7.59 9.00
N GLU A 44 19.77 7.22 9.55
CA GLU A 44 19.68 6.24 10.61
C GLU A 44 19.47 4.84 10.02
N GLU A 45 20.23 3.87 10.52
CA GLU A 45 20.04 2.47 10.14
C GLU A 45 18.80 1.92 10.83
N THR A 46 17.82 1.52 10.03
CA THR A 46 16.55 0.93 10.48
C THR A 46 16.45 -0.51 9.98
N GLU A 47 15.89 -1.38 10.80
CA GLU A 47 15.61 -2.77 10.45
C GLU A 47 14.13 -2.95 10.11
N PRO A 48 13.82 -3.79 9.12
CA PRO A 48 12.45 -4.04 8.70
C PRO A 48 11.67 -4.85 9.74
N LEU A 49 10.37 -4.59 9.80
CA LEU A 49 9.40 -5.34 10.60
C LEU A 49 8.52 -6.23 9.72
N LEU A 50 8.01 -7.31 10.33
CA LEU A 50 6.95 -8.09 9.73
C LEU A 50 5.67 -7.27 9.71
N SER A 51 5.09 -7.12 8.54
CA SER A 51 3.84 -6.41 8.32
C SER A 51 2.90 -7.25 7.48
N GLY A 52 1.61 -7.02 7.64
CA GLY A 52 0.61 -7.72 6.85
C GLY A 52 -0.70 -6.96 6.79
N GLY A 53 -1.49 -7.25 5.76
CA GLY A 53 -2.74 -6.55 5.54
C GLY A 53 -3.80 -7.40 4.89
N VAL A 54 -5.04 -6.94 5.07
CA VAL A 54 -6.22 -7.50 4.41
C VAL A 54 -7.08 -6.38 3.87
N GLY A 55 -7.82 -6.65 2.81
CA GLY A 55 -8.68 -5.63 2.25
C GLY A 55 -9.55 -6.12 1.11
N ALA A 56 -10.26 -5.17 0.51
CA ALA A 56 -11.13 -5.38 -0.63
C ALA A 56 -10.52 -4.74 -1.89
N VAL A 57 -10.79 -5.35 -3.02
CA VAL A 57 -10.38 -4.87 -4.33
C VAL A 57 -11.57 -4.80 -5.28
N LEU A 58 -11.61 -3.76 -6.11
CA LEU A 58 -12.58 -3.61 -7.18
C LEU A 58 -11.83 -3.50 -8.51
N CYS A 59 -11.88 -4.55 -9.33
CA CYS A 59 -11.24 -4.52 -10.64
C CYS A 59 -12.26 -4.02 -11.70
N VAL A 60 -11.90 -2.95 -12.37
CA VAL A 60 -12.64 -2.37 -13.50
C VAL A 60 -11.87 -2.71 -14.78
N GLN A 61 -12.31 -3.73 -15.50
CA GLN A 61 -11.72 -4.15 -16.77
C GLN A 61 -12.17 -3.21 -17.89
N ILE A 62 -11.21 -2.47 -18.46
CA ILE A 62 -11.48 -1.51 -19.54
C ILE A 62 -11.33 -2.18 -20.90
N CYS A 63 -10.31 -3.03 -21.06
CA CYS A 63 -10.10 -3.87 -22.23
C CYS A 63 -9.27 -5.11 -21.85
N ASP A 64 -9.08 -6.05 -22.75
CA ASP A 64 -8.47 -7.37 -22.45
C ASP A 64 -7.09 -7.29 -21.80
N TRP A 65 -6.32 -6.25 -22.11
CA TRP A 65 -4.96 -6.05 -21.65
C TRP A 65 -4.81 -4.97 -20.57
N PHE A 66 -5.91 -4.23 -20.24
CA PHE A 66 -5.85 -3.12 -19.28
C PHE A 66 -7.04 -3.09 -18.34
N SER A 67 -6.78 -2.90 -17.05
CA SER A 67 -7.78 -2.64 -16.02
C SER A 67 -7.28 -1.64 -14.99
N VAL A 68 -8.21 -1.04 -14.26
CA VAL A 68 -7.94 -0.18 -13.11
C VAL A 68 -8.50 -0.87 -11.88
N GLU A 69 -7.72 -0.92 -10.81
CA GLU A 69 -8.09 -1.57 -9.56
C GLU A 69 -7.90 -0.62 -8.38
N PRO A 70 -8.95 0.08 -7.94
CA PRO A 70 -8.97 0.68 -6.63
C PRO A 70 -9.01 -0.41 -5.55
N GLU A 71 -8.20 -0.23 -4.51
CA GLU A 71 -8.10 -1.13 -3.37
C GLU A 71 -8.38 -0.38 -2.07
N PHE A 72 -8.82 -1.11 -1.07
CA PHE A 72 -9.01 -0.65 0.29
C PHE A 72 -8.36 -1.67 1.22
N MET A 73 -7.24 -1.31 1.83
CA MET A 73 -6.42 -2.23 2.60
C MET A 73 -6.19 -1.69 4.01
N ILE A 74 -6.20 -2.58 4.99
CA ILE A 74 -5.74 -2.29 6.36
C ILE A 74 -4.47 -3.09 6.56
N HIS A 75 -3.36 -2.41 6.88
CA HIS A 75 -2.07 -3.01 7.20
C HIS A 75 -1.73 -2.78 8.66
N ILE A 76 -1.21 -3.82 9.31
CA ILE A 76 -0.70 -3.81 10.68
C ILE A 76 0.79 -4.14 10.67
N GLY A 77 1.53 -3.60 11.64
CA GLY A 77 2.97 -3.84 11.76
C GLY A 77 3.82 -3.01 10.78
N ASN A 78 3.27 -1.95 10.19
CA ASN A 78 4.09 -0.97 9.49
C ASN A 78 5.00 -0.27 10.50
N GLY A 79 6.27 -0.01 10.13
CA GLY A 79 7.21 0.62 11.04
C GLY A 79 8.64 0.17 10.84
N PHE A 80 9.44 0.24 11.90
CA PHE A 80 10.86 -0.10 11.89
C PHE A 80 11.36 -0.49 13.28
N SER A 81 12.49 -1.20 13.30
CA SER A 81 13.33 -1.35 14.49
C SER A 81 14.63 -0.56 14.31
N HIS A 82 15.19 -0.10 15.41
CA HIS A 82 16.48 0.60 15.44
C HIS A 82 17.23 0.19 16.70
N ALA A 83 18.46 -0.30 16.52
CA ALA A 83 19.35 -0.67 17.61
C ALA A 83 20.33 0.47 17.90
N GLN A 84 20.41 0.91 19.14
CA GLN A 84 21.41 1.89 19.56
C GLN A 84 22.03 1.53 20.90
N VAL A 85 23.23 2.08 21.17
CA VAL A 85 23.86 1.97 22.47
C VAL A 85 23.52 3.20 23.30
N ASN A 86 22.87 3.00 24.43
CA ASN A 86 22.59 4.09 25.37
C ASN A 86 23.90 4.65 25.93
N LYS A 87 24.22 5.88 25.58
CA LYS A 87 25.50 6.54 25.96
C LYS A 87 25.68 6.71 27.46
N THR A 88 24.60 6.71 28.24
CA THR A 88 24.65 6.89 29.70
C THR A 88 24.85 5.56 30.40
N THR A 89 24.23 4.50 29.93
CA THR A 89 24.28 3.18 30.58
C THR A 89 25.28 2.23 29.94
N GLY A 90 25.73 2.49 28.71
CA GLY A 90 26.58 1.65 27.89
C GLY A 90 25.94 0.36 27.40
N TYR A 91 24.60 0.19 27.58
CA TYR A 91 23.88 -0.99 27.13
C TYR A 91 23.25 -0.78 25.77
N GLY A 92 23.14 -1.89 25.00
CA GLY A 92 22.34 -1.93 23.78
C GLY A 92 20.85 -1.82 24.09
N GLU A 93 20.16 -0.99 23.36
CA GLU A 93 18.71 -0.81 23.40
C GLU A 93 18.14 -1.04 22.00
N LEU A 94 17.08 -1.84 21.90
CA LEU A 94 16.34 -2.06 20.67
C LEU A 94 15.03 -1.31 20.74
N TYR A 95 14.86 -0.36 19.85
CA TYR A 95 13.61 0.40 19.70
C TYR A 95 12.80 -0.20 18.55
N THR A 96 11.58 -0.58 18.82
CA THR A 96 10.62 -1.01 17.80
C THR A 96 9.46 -0.04 17.77
N VAL A 97 9.20 0.56 16.62
CA VAL A 97 8.09 1.49 16.41
C VAL A 97 7.18 0.93 15.35
N ASN A 98 5.90 0.74 15.67
CA ASN A 98 4.94 0.21 14.72
C ASN A 98 3.58 0.92 14.82
N TRP A 99 2.85 0.89 13.72
CA TRP A 99 1.52 1.47 13.58
C TRP A 99 0.66 0.72 12.58
N THR A 100 -0.62 1.04 12.59
CA THR A 100 -1.60 0.54 11.63
C THR A 100 -1.88 1.60 10.57
N THR A 101 -2.02 1.18 9.31
CA THR A 101 -2.40 2.07 8.21
C THR A 101 -3.65 1.59 7.49
N LEU A 102 -4.43 2.55 7.05
CA LEU A 102 -5.47 2.37 6.04
C LEU A 102 -4.92 2.88 4.71
N GLU A 103 -4.92 2.04 3.71
CA GLU A 103 -4.29 2.32 2.41
C GLU A 103 -5.31 2.25 1.29
N PHE A 104 -5.21 3.21 0.37
CA PHE A 104 -6.06 3.34 -0.82
C PHE A 104 -5.19 3.37 -2.09
N PRO A 105 -4.68 2.21 -2.55
CA PRO A 105 -4.00 2.13 -3.83
C PRO A 105 -4.99 2.26 -4.99
N LEU A 106 -4.59 2.95 -6.06
CA LEU A 106 -5.30 2.99 -7.32
C LEU A 106 -4.38 2.43 -8.41
N MET A 107 -4.51 1.14 -8.69
CA MET A 107 -3.57 0.41 -9.54
C MET A 107 -4.03 0.38 -11.01
N ALA A 108 -3.16 0.81 -11.91
CA ALA A 108 -3.24 0.54 -13.34
C ALA A 108 -2.59 -0.83 -13.61
N LYS A 109 -3.34 -1.77 -14.17
CA LYS A 109 -2.91 -3.15 -14.40
C LYS A 109 -2.83 -3.46 -15.89
N PHE A 110 -1.64 -3.87 -16.33
CA PHE A 110 -1.34 -4.27 -17.69
C PHE A 110 -1.22 -5.79 -17.76
N LYS A 111 -2.07 -6.45 -18.53
CA LYS A 111 -2.25 -7.91 -18.57
C LYS A 111 -1.69 -8.50 -19.84
N LEU A 112 -0.81 -9.48 -19.70
CA LEU A 112 -0.28 -10.29 -20.78
C LEU A 112 -0.83 -11.71 -20.69
N SER A 113 -1.43 -12.22 -21.74
CA SER A 113 -1.99 -13.59 -21.78
C SER A 113 -0.87 -14.61 -21.85
N VAL A 114 -0.88 -15.56 -20.91
CA VAL A 114 0.04 -16.71 -20.85
C VAL A 114 -0.80 -17.99 -20.79
N GLY A 115 -1.16 -18.51 -21.94
CA GLY A 115 -2.12 -19.61 -22.05
C GLY A 115 -3.50 -19.21 -21.56
N LYS A 116 -4.01 -19.89 -20.53
CA LYS A 116 -5.30 -19.57 -19.88
C LYS A 116 -5.17 -18.51 -18.77
N ASN A 117 -3.94 -18.24 -18.33
CA ASN A 117 -3.62 -17.33 -17.25
C ASN A 117 -3.17 -15.98 -17.79
N LYS A 118 -2.98 -15.00 -16.89
CA LYS A 118 -2.43 -13.70 -17.26
C LYS A 118 -1.28 -13.32 -16.33
N LEU A 119 -0.20 -12.84 -16.91
CA LEU A 119 0.85 -12.13 -16.20
C LEU A 119 0.47 -10.64 -16.17
N VAL A 120 0.48 -10.02 -15.00
CA VAL A 120 -0.01 -8.66 -14.78
C VAL A 120 1.10 -7.80 -14.19
N PHE A 121 1.31 -6.65 -14.79
CA PHE A 121 2.15 -5.58 -14.25
C PHE A 121 1.22 -4.50 -13.70
N ALA A 122 1.38 -4.19 -12.43
CA ALA A 122 0.54 -3.21 -11.72
C ALA A 122 1.39 -2.04 -11.26
N ILE A 123 0.89 -0.83 -11.44
CA ILE A 123 1.53 0.40 -10.93
C ILE A 123 0.46 1.42 -10.59
N GLY A 124 0.68 2.20 -9.54
CA GLY A 124 -0.27 3.26 -9.22
C GLY A 124 0.11 4.10 -8.01
N PRO A 125 -0.57 5.24 -7.85
CA PRO A 125 -0.49 6.03 -6.63
C PRO A 125 -1.18 5.33 -5.47
N GLN A 126 -0.77 5.69 -4.26
CA GLN A 126 -1.31 5.18 -3.03
C GLN A 126 -1.49 6.32 -2.04
N PHE A 127 -2.64 6.40 -1.39
CA PHE A 127 -2.89 7.27 -0.25
C PHE A 127 -2.92 6.42 1.00
N ASN A 128 -2.20 6.83 2.04
CA ASN A 128 -2.09 6.13 3.32
C ASN A 128 -2.57 7.03 4.43
N LEU A 129 -3.32 6.46 5.36
CA LEU A 129 -3.81 7.11 6.58
C LEU A 129 -3.39 6.27 7.79
N LEU A 130 -2.70 6.85 8.74
CA LEU A 130 -2.40 6.21 10.02
C LEU A 130 -3.69 6.07 10.82
N LEU A 131 -3.90 4.89 11.37
CA LEU A 131 -5.05 4.58 12.22
C LEU A 131 -4.60 4.39 13.67
N GLY A 132 -5.20 5.15 14.57
CA GLY A 132 -4.94 5.03 16.00
C GLY A 132 -3.56 5.50 16.41
N ASP A 133 -3.04 4.87 17.44
CA ASP A 133 -1.79 5.24 18.08
C ASP A 133 -0.58 4.54 17.48
N ILE A 134 0.59 5.11 17.77
CA ILE A 134 1.89 4.58 17.39
C ILE A 134 2.49 3.90 18.61
N ASN A 135 2.75 2.60 18.48
CA ASN A 135 3.33 1.82 19.56
C ASN A 135 4.86 1.83 19.44
N ARG A 136 5.53 2.11 20.54
CA ARG A 136 6.98 2.04 20.67
C ARG A 136 7.34 1.12 21.81
N SER A 137 8.09 0.07 21.52
CA SER A 137 8.68 -0.82 22.51
C SER A 137 10.18 -0.56 22.61
N VAL A 138 10.70 -0.53 23.82
CA VAL A 138 12.13 -0.38 24.11
C VAL A 138 12.58 -1.62 24.88
N GLU A 139 13.45 -2.40 24.28
CA GLU A 139 14.05 -3.58 24.93
C GLU A 139 15.49 -3.27 25.35
N SER A 140 15.76 -3.43 26.66
CA SER A 140 17.10 -3.25 27.25
C SER A 140 17.31 -4.25 28.38
N LYS A 141 18.40 -5.00 28.36
CA LYS A 141 18.77 -5.99 29.40
C LYS A 141 17.71 -7.06 29.71
N GLY A 142 16.88 -7.42 28.72
CA GLY A 142 15.79 -8.38 28.92
C GLY A 142 14.53 -7.79 29.59
N PHE A 143 14.47 -6.48 29.77
CA PHE A 143 13.26 -5.74 30.14
C PHE A 143 12.70 -5.04 28.92
N THR A 144 11.38 -5.08 28.77
CA THR A 144 10.65 -4.37 27.70
C THR A 144 9.77 -3.31 28.33
N GLU A 145 9.88 -2.10 27.83
CA GLU A 145 8.98 -0.98 28.20
C GLU A 145 8.20 -0.55 26.95
N ASP A 146 6.89 -0.47 27.10
CA ASP A 146 5.98 -0.09 26.03
C ASP A 146 5.48 1.34 26.23
N TYR A 147 5.51 2.11 25.16
CA TYR A 147 5.01 3.48 25.10
C TYR A 147 4.02 3.63 23.96
N VAL A 148 3.03 4.48 24.17
CA VAL A 148 2.00 4.79 23.18
C VAL A 148 2.07 6.28 22.87
N TYR A 149 2.17 6.63 21.60
CA TYR A 149 2.28 7.98 21.11
C TYR A 149 1.18 8.28 20.10
N THR A 150 0.72 9.52 20.08
CA THR A 150 -0.11 10.04 19.00
C THR A 150 0.78 10.61 17.87
N THR A 151 0.19 10.89 16.71
CA THR A 151 0.89 11.56 15.61
C THR A 151 1.36 12.97 16.00
N ASP A 152 0.67 13.64 16.94
CA ASP A 152 1.05 14.96 17.42
C ASP A 152 2.22 14.90 18.40
N ASP A 153 2.31 13.85 19.23
CA ASP A 153 3.45 13.65 20.13
C ASP A 153 4.77 13.44 19.36
N LEU A 154 4.70 12.81 18.17
CA LEU A 154 5.84 12.57 17.31
C LEU A 154 6.06 13.64 16.23
N ASP A 155 5.20 14.66 16.17
CA ASP A 155 5.23 15.72 15.15
C ASP A 155 5.23 15.18 13.72
N ILE A 156 4.36 14.19 13.44
CA ILE A 156 4.21 13.56 12.13
C ILE A 156 2.80 13.79 11.55
N TYR A 157 2.72 13.76 10.23
CA TYR A 157 1.43 13.78 9.53
C TYR A 157 0.73 12.42 9.68
N PRO A 158 -0.60 12.41 9.92
CA PRO A 158 -1.37 11.17 9.98
C PRO A 158 -1.61 10.55 8.60
N TYR A 159 -1.12 11.16 7.52
CA TYR A 159 -1.32 10.70 6.16
C TYR A 159 -0.05 10.83 5.33
N SER A 160 0.06 9.99 4.29
CA SER A 160 1.11 10.07 3.28
C SER A 160 0.57 9.77 1.89
N LEU A 161 1.31 10.25 0.89
CA LEU A 161 1.15 9.84 -0.51
C LEU A 161 2.34 8.99 -0.90
N GLY A 162 2.04 7.88 -1.55
CA GLY A 162 3.02 6.91 -1.99
C GLY A 162 2.79 6.45 -3.41
N ALA A 163 3.60 5.52 -3.82
CA ALA A 163 3.46 4.76 -5.07
C ALA A 163 3.64 3.28 -4.78
N ALA A 164 2.93 2.47 -5.54
CA ALA A 164 3.03 1.02 -5.51
C ALA A 164 3.29 0.48 -6.91
N ALA A 165 4.12 -0.56 -7.00
CA ALA A 165 4.36 -1.30 -8.23
C ALA A 165 4.44 -2.80 -7.91
N GLY A 166 3.96 -3.65 -8.82
CA GLY A 166 3.94 -5.08 -8.57
C GLY A 166 3.79 -5.92 -9.82
N ILE A 167 4.00 -7.22 -9.62
CA ILE A 167 3.77 -8.25 -10.61
C ILE A 167 2.77 -9.23 -10.00
N GLU A 168 1.76 -9.60 -10.78
CA GLU A 168 0.73 -10.53 -10.37
C GLU A 168 0.54 -11.63 -11.42
N TYR A 169 0.06 -12.77 -10.99
CA TYR A 169 -0.29 -13.88 -11.85
C TYR A 169 -1.75 -14.27 -11.60
N ASP A 170 -2.57 -14.01 -12.60
CA ASP A 170 -4.01 -14.25 -12.59
C ASP A 170 -4.31 -15.65 -13.08
N ILE A 171 -4.99 -16.46 -12.27
CA ILE A 171 -5.40 -17.82 -12.55
C ILE A 171 -6.92 -17.88 -12.54
N PRO A 172 -7.61 -18.05 -13.68
CA PRO A 172 -9.05 -18.24 -13.71
C PRO A 172 -9.46 -19.52 -12.96
N VAL A 173 -10.29 -19.38 -11.91
CA VAL A 173 -10.75 -20.50 -11.09
C VAL A 173 -12.25 -20.36 -10.85
N GLY A 174 -13.04 -21.25 -11.43
CA GLY A 174 -14.51 -21.23 -11.27
C GLY A 174 -15.12 -19.92 -11.78
N PRO A 175 -15.94 -19.24 -10.97
CA PRO A 175 -16.60 -17.99 -11.35
C PRO A 175 -15.71 -16.75 -11.22
N GLY A 176 -14.48 -16.91 -10.77
CA GLY A 176 -13.58 -15.80 -10.47
C GLY A 176 -12.14 -16.00 -10.92
N THR A 177 -11.27 -15.21 -10.34
CA THR A 177 -9.84 -15.23 -10.61
C THR A 177 -9.08 -15.29 -9.29
N PHE A 178 -8.21 -16.27 -9.14
CA PHE A 178 -7.23 -16.34 -8.07
C PHE A 178 -5.97 -15.59 -8.53
N VAL A 179 -5.47 -14.68 -7.67
CA VAL A 179 -4.34 -13.81 -7.98
C VAL A 179 -3.21 -14.08 -6.99
N LEU A 180 -2.04 -14.38 -7.51
CA LEU A 180 -0.79 -14.41 -6.76
C LEU A 180 0.03 -13.20 -7.14
N GLY A 181 0.57 -12.46 -6.17
CA GLY A 181 1.29 -11.25 -6.47
C GLY A 181 2.49 -10.99 -5.58
N MET A 182 3.34 -10.10 -6.04
CA MET A 182 4.37 -9.44 -5.25
C MET A 182 4.30 -7.95 -5.54
N ARG A 183 4.28 -7.14 -4.47
CA ARG A 183 4.17 -5.69 -4.55
C ARG A 183 5.27 -5.03 -3.75
N TYR A 184 5.88 -4.01 -4.32
CA TYR A 184 6.68 -3.00 -3.65
C TYR A 184 5.88 -1.72 -3.52
N GLN A 185 5.93 -1.09 -2.36
CA GLN A 185 5.31 0.21 -2.14
C GLN A 185 6.24 1.12 -1.34
N MET A 186 6.14 2.43 -1.58
CA MET A 186 6.93 3.42 -0.88
C MET A 186 6.19 4.75 -0.76
N ASP A 187 6.40 5.44 0.35
CA ASP A 187 5.94 6.81 0.53
C ASP A 187 6.81 7.78 -0.28
N ILE A 188 6.16 8.69 -1.00
CA ILE A 188 6.82 9.79 -1.71
C ILE A 188 6.89 11.02 -0.78
N THR A 189 5.83 11.23 0.01
CA THR A 189 5.78 12.35 0.96
C THR A 189 6.51 12.01 2.26
N ASN A 190 7.04 13.04 2.89
CA ASN A 190 7.64 12.95 4.22
C ASN A 190 6.55 12.93 5.30
N LEU A 191 6.66 12.01 6.25
CA LEU A 191 5.75 11.95 7.40
C LEU A 191 6.07 13.02 8.45
N CYS A 192 7.32 13.48 8.58
CA CYS A 192 7.68 14.51 9.56
C CYS A 192 7.09 15.87 9.18
N LYS A 193 6.48 16.55 10.16
CA LYS A 193 5.93 17.91 9.98
C LYS A 193 7.03 18.98 9.88
N ASN A 194 8.26 18.70 10.36
CA ASN A 194 9.37 19.65 10.42
C ASN A 194 8.99 20.98 11.07
N THR A 195 8.19 20.95 12.12
CA THR A 195 7.80 22.13 12.85
C THR A 195 9.00 22.70 13.60
N LYS A 196 9.20 24.02 13.50
CA LYS A 196 10.32 24.77 14.06
C LYS A 196 10.26 24.83 15.60
N VAL A 197 10.41 23.69 16.28
CA VAL A 197 10.43 23.69 17.76
C VAL A 197 11.85 23.74 18.32
N SER A 198 12.86 23.49 17.53
CA SER A 198 14.27 23.68 17.89
C SER A 198 15.11 23.68 16.64
N SER A 199 16.16 24.48 16.57
CA SER A 199 17.11 24.59 15.46
C SER A 199 17.85 23.29 15.08
N LYS A 200 17.45 22.16 15.63
CA LYS A 200 18.02 20.82 15.38
C LYS A 200 17.08 19.85 14.64
N VAL A 201 15.82 20.21 14.34
CA VAL A 201 14.84 19.31 13.72
C VAL A 201 14.61 19.65 12.22
N GLU A 202 15.32 20.59 11.70
CA GLU A 202 15.04 21.24 10.41
C GLU A 202 15.23 20.40 9.15
N ASN A 203 15.50 19.09 9.19
CA ASN A 203 15.58 18.25 7.99
C ASN A 203 15.39 16.75 8.27
N SER A 204 14.44 16.39 9.12
CA SER A 204 14.13 14.97 9.31
C SER A 204 13.21 14.45 8.22
N GLN A 205 13.48 13.25 7.73
CA GLN A 205 12.65 12.58 6.73
C GLN A 205 12.30 11.18 7.20
N TRP A 206 11.01 10.88 7.19
CA TRP A 206 10.48 9.55 7.44
C TRP A 206 9.62 9.13 6.25
N ARG A 207 9.99 8.02 5.61
CA ARG A 207 9.26 7.46 4.47
C ARG A 207 9.17 5.96 4.61
N ASN A 208 7.96 5.43 4.57
CA ASN A 208 7.77 3.99 4.63
C ASN A 208 8.05 3.35 3.28
N MET A 209 8.54 2.13 3.33
CA MET A 209 8.67 1.24 2.19
C MET A 209 8.32 -0.18 2.61
N ALA A 210 7.75 -0.96 1.71
CA ALA A 210 7.40 -2.34 2.02
C ALA A 210 7.44 -3.23 0.78
N ILE A 211 7.65 -4.53 1.01
CA ILE A 211 7.52 -5.58 0.01
C ILE A 211 6.55 -6.62 0.54
N PHE A 212 5.49 -6.88 -0.25
CA PHE A 212 4.43 -7.79 0.11
C PHE A 212 4.17 -8.85 -0.95
N PRO A 213 4.47 -10.12 -0.73
CA PRO A 213 3.73 -11.22 -1.33
C PRO A 213 2.24 -11.10 -1.01
N SER A 214 1.38 -11.34 -1.98
CA SER A 214 -0.07 -11.19 -1.84
C SER A 214 -0.83 -12.30 -2.51
N ILE A 215 -2.01 -12.58 -1.97
CA ILE A 215 -3.02 -13.44 -2.56
C ILE A 215 -4.34 -12.68 -2.64
N ALA A 216 -5.09 -12.89 -3.72
CA ALA A 216 -6.45 -12.38 -3.81
C ALA A 216 -7.37 -13.36 -4.53
N TYR A 217 -8.66 -13.21 -4.29
CA TYR A 217 -9.68 -13.86 -5.11
C TYR A 217 -10.74 -12.85 -5.48
N THR A 218 -11.00 -12.72 -6.79
CA THR A 218 -11.97 -11.77 -7.33
C THR A 218 -13.10 -12.51 -8.04
N PHE A 219 -14.34 -12.07 -7.82
CA PHE A 219 -15.54 -12.55 -8.48
C PHE A 219 -15.97 -11.59 -9.58
N ARG A 220 -16.25 -12.12 -10.78
CA ARG A 220 -16.77 -11.30 -11.87
C ARG A 220 -18.25 -10.98 -11.64
N ILE A 221 -18.59 -9.71 -11.67
CA ILE A 221 -19.97 -9.23 -11.65
C ILE A 221 -20.45 -9.16 -13.11
N LYS A 222 -21.31 -10.08 -13.53
CA LYS A 222 -21.90 -10.01 -14.87
C LYS A 222 -22.85 -8.82 -14.95
N SER A 223 -22.54 -7.84 -15.77
CA SER A 223 -23.52 -6.84 -16.19
C SER A 223 -24.46 -7.50 -17.21
N ASN A 224 -25.73 -7.69 -16.84
CA ASN A 224 -26.74 -8.05 -17.81
C ASN A 224 -26.99 -6.83 -18.71
N SER A 225 -26.68 -6.93 -19.99
CA SER A 225 -26.90 -5.89 -21.00
C SER A 225 -28.38 -5.52 -21.21
N ASN A 226 -29.30 -6.09 -20.44
CA ASN A 226 -30.74 -5.81 -20.47
C ASN A 226 -31.23 -4.91 -19.33
N GLY A 227 -30.37 -4.08 -18.74
CA GLY A 227 -30.81 -2.97 -17.86
C GLY A 227 -31.43 -3.35 -16.51
N ILE A 228 -31.40 -4.62 -16.09
CA ILE A 228 -31.90 -5.05 -14.78
C ILE A 228 -30.77 -5.84 -14.08
N VAL A 229 -30.30 -5.32 -12.98
CA VAL A 229 -29.36 -6.04 -12.09
C VAL A 229 -30.13 -7.20 -11.46
N SER A 230 -30.06 -8.38 -12.07
CA SER A 230 -30.57 -9.62 -11.48
C SER A 230 -29.48 -10.21 -10.59
N GLY A 231 -29.57 -9.96 -9.29
CA GLY A 231 -28.79 -10.65 -8.28
C GLY A 231 -29.25 -12.10 -8.13
N SER A 232 -28.78 -12.98 -9.01
CA SER A 232 -28.92 -14.43 -8.76
C SER A 232 -27.77 -14.89 -7.90
N ILE A 233 -27.99 -14.92 -6.58
CA ILE A 233 -27.21 -15.74 -5.66
C ILE A 233 -27.58 -17.19 -6.01
N LEU A 234 -26.63 -17.91 -6.60
CA LEU A 234 -26.78 -19.30 -6.95
C LEU A 234 -26.95 -20.15 -5.69
N ARG A 235 -28.00 -20.95 -5.70
CA ARG A 235 -28.17 -22.14 -4.83
C ARG A 235 -27.18 -23.23 -5.23
#